data_f1c49c44ea36c52f910eb3765d8c61b7
#
_entry.id   f1c49c44ea36c52f910eb3765d8c61b7
#
_cell.length_a   1.000
_cell.length_b   1.000
_cell.length_c   1.000
_cell.angle_alpha   90.00
_cell.angle_beta   90.00
_cell.angle_gamma   90.00
#
_symmetry.space_group_name_H-M   'P 1'
#
loop_
_entity.id
_entity.type
_entity.pdbx_description
1 polymer ?
#
loop_
_entity_poly.entity_id
_entity_poly.type
_entity_poly.pdbx_seq_one_letter_code
_entity_poly.pdbx_strand_id
1 'polypeptide(L)'
;LRMSRGLGDVYKRQGSDNEYLPHNYDKNCVVYTGTHDNDTTVGFLQNMPEKDKKFAKKYLGHKNDKKLCFEIIRAALSSCADTAIIPMQDYLELDSSARINTPSTLGCNWKWRMDKNALDPKLAKKIYKMAKLYARV
;
A
#
# COMPACT_ATOMS: atom_id res chain seq x y z
N LEU A 1 22.41 3.84 -2.78
CA LEU A 1 21.42 4.06 -1.71
C LEU A 1 20.04 3.72 -2.24
N ARG A 2 19.43 2.64 -1.76
CA ARG A 2 18.05 2.32 -2.11
C ARG A 2 17.13 3.32 -1.41
N MET A 3 16.42 4.14 -2.16
CA MET A 3 15.42 5.03 -1.59
C MET A 3 14.15 4.23 -1.27
N SER A 4 13.63 4.39 -0.06
CA SER A 4 12.34 3.84 0.35
C SER A 4 11.24 4.83 -0.04
N ARG A 5 10.23 4.36 -0.76
CA ARG A 5 9.09 5.15 -1.23
C ARG A 5 7.79 4.57 -0.68
N GLY A 6 7.14 5.31 0.20
CA GLY A 6 5.86 4.92 0.78
C GLY A 6 4.70 5.52 -0.01
N LEU A 7 3.82 4.68 -0.57
CA LEU A 7 2.61 5.15 -1.26
C LEU A 7 1.65 5.91 -0.34
N GLY A 8 1.74 5.71 0.99
CA GLY A 8 0.99 6.50 1.97
C GLY A 8 1.33 7.99 1.98
N ASP A 9 2.50 8.40 1.48
CA ASP A 9 2.90 9.81 1.40
C ASP A 9 2.56 10.46 0.05
N VAL A 10 2.13 9.68 -0.94
CA VAL A 10 1.76 10.12 -2.29
C VAL A 10 0.72 11.22 -2.29
N TYR A 11 -0.19 11.20 -1.32
CA TYR A 11 -1.35 12.09 -1.31
C TYR A 11 -1.15 13.36 -0.49
N LYS A 12 -0.04 13.49 0.23
CA LYS A 12 0.28 14.69 1.03
C LYS A 12 0.75 15.87 0.17
N ARG A 13 1.25 15.61 -1.04
CA ARG A 13 1.67 16.64 -2.00
C ARG A 13 0.97 16.41 -3.33
N GLN A 14 0.02 17.27 -3.67
CA GLN A 14 -0.69 17.22 -4.94
C GLN A 14 0.19 17.83 -6.05
N GLY A 15 0.48 17.03 -7.07
CA GLY A 15 1.25 17.45 -8.25
C GLY A 15 1.77 16.22 -8.99
N SER A 16 1.84 16.27 -10.32
CA SER A 16 2.36 15.20 -11.15
C SER A 16 3.87 14.96 -10.98
N ASP A 17 4.57 15.94 -10.40
CA ASP A 17 5.99 15.95 -10.07
C ASP A 17 6.32 15.37 -8.68
N ASN A 18 5.29 14.94 -7.94
CA ASN A 18 5.48 14.32 -6.64
C ASN A 18 6.32 13.03 -6.76
N GLU A 19 7.49 13.03 -6.12
CA GLU A 19 8.45 11.91 -6.14
C GLU A 19 7.91 10.60 -5.56
N TYR A 20 6.82 10.64 -4.78
CA TYR A 20 6.16 9.46 -4.23
C TYR A 20 5.13 8.83 -5.18
N LEU A 21 4.87 9.43 -6.34
CA LEU A 21 4.01 8.83 -7.35
C LEU A 21 4.78 7.74 -8.12
N PRO A 22 4.19 6.56 -8.34
CA PRO A 22 4.86 5.42 -8.97
C PRO A 22 5.54 5.71 -10.32
N HIS A 23 4.99 6.64 -11.11
CA HIS A 23 5.59 7.02 -12.40
C HIS A 23 6.85 7.89 -12.29
N ASN A 24 7.15 8.41 -11.08
CA ASN A 24 8.35 9.21 -10.80
C ASN A 24 9.43 8.41 -10.04
N TYR A 25 9.26 7.08 -9.88
CA TYR A 25 10.23 6.27 -9.15
C TYR A 25 11.50 6.04 -9.97
N ASP A 26 12.63 6.01 -9.27
CA ASP A 26 13.86 5.44 -9.79
C ASP A 26 13.78 3.91 -9.76
N LYS A 27 14.48 3.25 -10.70
CA LYS A 27 14.52 1.78 -10.74
C LYS A 27 15.15 1.20 -9.47
N ASN A 28 16.30 1.75 -9.04
CA ASN A 28 17.02 1.29 -7.85
C ASN A 28 16.36 1.81 -6.56
N CYS A 29 15.11 1.44 -6.31
CA CYS A 29 14.40 1.79 -5.09
C CYS A 29 13.55 0.63 -4.56
N VAL A 30 13.08 0.78 -3.31
CA VAL A 30 12.12 -0.12 -2.68
C VAL A 30 10.81 0.64 -2.52
N VAL A 31 9.72 0.10 -3.06
CA VAL A 31 8.37 0.65 -2.88
C VAL A 31 7.61 -0.12 -1.81
N TYR A 32 6.84 0.60 -1.00
CA TYR A 32 5.94 0.07 0.02
C TYR A 32 4.53 0.63 -0.20
N THR A 33 3.49 -0.14 0.11
CA THR A 33 2.15 0.43 0.31
C THR A 33 2.08 1.17 1.65
N GLY A 34 2.79 0.69 2.65
CA GLY A 34 3.02 1.32 3.94
C GLY A 34 4.16 0.64 4.70
N THR A 35 4.80 1.37 5.61
CA THR A 35 5.80 0.84 6.54
C THR A 35 5.13 0.43 7.86
N HIS A 36 5.90 -0.10 8.82
CA HIS A 36 5.39 -0.43 10.15
C HIS A 36 4.82 0.77 10.93
N ASP A 37 5.27 1.99 10.60
CA ASP A 37 4.81 3.23 11.24
C ASP A 37 3.55 3.83 10.59
N ASN A 38 3.22 3.38 9.39
CA ASN A 38 2.02 3.83 8.71
C ASN A 38 0.78 3.08 9.23
N ASP A 39 -0.39 3.65 8.99
CA ASP A 39 -1.64 2.90 9.10
C ASP A 39 -1.72 1.86 7.98
N THR A 40 -2.62 0.88 8.11
CA THR A 40 -2.96 0.01 6.99
C THR A 40 -3.50 0.84 5.81
N THR A 41 -3.37 0.34 4.60
CA THR A 41 -3.88 1.05 3.41
C THR A 41 -5.39 1.30 3.50
N VAL A 42 -6.16 0.35 4.03
CA VAL A 42 -7.61 0.53 4.24
C VAL A 42 -7.88 1.62 5.29
N GLY A 43 -7.21 1.55 6.45
CA GLY A 43 -7.36 2.56 7.50
C GLY A 43 -6.98 3.96 7.02
N PHE A 44 -5.90 4.06 6.27
CA PHE A 44 -5.47 5.31 5.63
C PHE A 44 -6.52 5.85 4.66
N LEU A 45 -7.09 5.02 3.78
CA LEU A 45 -8.13 5.41 2.82
C LEU A 45 -9.44 5.85 3.51
N GLN A 46 -9.78 5.22 4.65
CA GLN A 46 -10.96 5.60 5.44
C GLN A 46 -10.82 7.01 6.04
N ASN A 47 -9.62 7.36 6.49
CA ASN A 47 -9.34 8.64 7.15
C ASN A 47 -8.82 9.72 6.19
N MET A 48 -8.70 9.40 4.90
CA MET A 48 -8.19 10.32 3.89
C MET A 48 -9.20 11.44 3.57
N PRO A 49 -8.75 12.71 3.47
CA PRO A 49 -9.60 13.79 3.00
C PRO A 49 -10.21 13.51 1.62
N GLU A 50 -11.46 13.88 1.41
CA GLU A 50 -12.18 13.63 0.15
C GLU A 50 -11.47 14.19 -1.09
N LYS A 51 -10.79 15.32 -0.96
CA LYS A 51 -10.00 15.91 -2.04
C LYS A 51 -8.89 14.96 -2.50
N ASP A 52 -8.17 14.35 -1.54
CA ASP A 52 -7.06 13.46 -1.81
C ASP A 52 -7.56 12.11 -2.32
N LYS A 53 -8.69 11.64 -1.80
CA LYS A 53 -9.38 10.43 -2.29
C LYS A 53 -9.82 10.58 -3.76
N LYS A 54 -10.33 11.75 -4.15
CA LYS A 54 -10.66 12.04 -5.56
C LYS A 54 -9.43 12.02 -6.46
N PHE A 55 -8.30 12.57 -5.99
CA PHE A 55 -7.04 12.51 -6.72
C PHE A 55 -6.56 11.07 -6.87
N ALA A 56 -6.56 10.28 -5.78
CA ALA A 56 -6.18 8.88 -5.79
C ALA A 56 -7.01 8.06 -6.80
N LYS A 57 -8.34 8.23 -6.80
CA LYS A 57 -9.25 7.60 -7.76
C LYS A 57 -8.90 7.95 -9.20
N LYS A 58 -8.65 9.22 -9.46
CA LYS A 58 -8.26 9.70 -10.80
C LYS A 58 -6.92 9.13 -11.23
N TYR A 59 -5.93 9.14 -10.34
CA TYR A 59 -4.60 8.63 -10.59
C TYR A 59 -4.59 7.12 -10.87
N LEU A 60 -5.31 6.35 -10.06
CA LEU A 60 -5.40 4.89 -10.18
C LEU A 60 -6.40 4.44 -11.27
N GLY A 61 -7.15 5.36 -11.89
CA GLY A 61 -8.14 5.03 -12.91
C GLY A 61 -9.34 4.24 -12.38
N HIS A 62 -9.62 4.30 -11.08
CA HIS A 62 -10.66 3.50 -10.43
C HIS A 62 -11.63 4.35 -9.61
N LYS A 63 -12.96 4.07 -9.77
CA LYS A 63 -14.02 4.86 -9.12
C LYS A 63 -14.54 4.25 -7.81
N ASN A 64 -14.33 2.95 -7.60
CA ASN A 64 -14.90 2.20 -6.48
C ASN A 64 -13.95 2.21 -5.27
N ASP A 65 -14.37 2.82 -4.16
CA ASP A 65 -13.57 2.94 -2.93
C ASP A 65 -13.14 1.58 -2.37
N LYS A 66 -14.02 0.59 -2.43
CA LYS A 66 -13.74 -0.77 -1.92
C LYS A 66 -12.59 -1.48 -2.65
N LYS A 67 -12.21 -1.02 -3.84
CA LYS A 67 -11.11 -1.61 -4.62
C LYS A 67 -9.82 -0.80 -4.55
N LEU A 68 -9.84 0.39 -3.97
CA LEU A 68 -8.68 1.28 -3.95
C LEU A 68 -7.46 0.65 -3.26
N CYS A 69 -7.66 -0.14 -2.21
CA CYS A 69 -6.55 -0.84 -1.55
C CYS A 69 -5.79 -1.74 -2.55
N PHE A 70 -6.50 -2.58 -3.30
CA PHE A 70 -5.87 -3.43 -4.32
C PHE A 70 -5.29 -2.63 -5.50
N GLU A 71 -5.86 -1.50 -5.87
CA GLU A 71 -5.30 -0.65 -6.92
C GLU A 71 -4.01 0.05 -6.46
N ILE A 72 -3.89 0.39 -5.18
CA ILE A 72 -2.62 0.87 -4.58
C ILE A 72 -1.57 -0.25 -4.59
N ILE A 73 -1.92 -1.47 -4.22
CA ILE A 73 -1.02 -2.63 -4.32
C ILE A 73 -0.60 -2.85 -5.78
N ARG A 74 -1.54 -2.78 -6.72
CA ARG A 74 -1.25 -2.88 -8.15
C ARG A 74 -0.27 -1.81 -8.61
N ALA A 75 -0.47 -0.56 -8.20
CA ALA A 75 0.42 0.55 -8.55
C ALA A 75 1.84 0.32 -8.02
N ALA A 76 1.99 -0.21 -6.80
CA ALA A 76 3.29 -0.60 -6.25
C ALA A 76 3.96 -1.71 -7.08
N LEU A 77 3.23 -2.78 -7.40
CA LEU A 77 3.75 -3.92 -8.15
C LEU A 77 4.06 -3.58 -9.61
N SER A 78 3.30 -2.66 -10.23
CA SER A 78 3.51 -2.22 -11.62
C SER A 78 4.57 -1.13 -11.77
N SER A 79 5.10 -0.59 -10.66
CA SER A 79 6.14 0.43 -10.70
C SER A 79 7.47 -0.11 -11.24
N CYS A 80 8.37 0.79 -11.62
CA CYS A 80 9.73 0.42 -12.06
C CYS A 80 10.66 0.05 -10.89
N ALA A 81 10.24 0.18 -9.64
CA ALA A 81 11.04 -0.13 -8.47
C ALA A 81 11.55 -1.59 -8.50
N ASP A 82 12.82 -1.82 -8.19
CA ASP A 82 13.41 -3.17 -8.18
C ASP A 82 12.75 -4.09 -7.13
N THR A 83 12.32 -3.53 -6.02
CA THR A 83 11.68 -4.29 -4.92
C THR A 83 10.36 -3.64 -4.53
N ALA A 84 9.31 -4.45 -4.39
CA ALA A 84 8.03 -4.04 -3.83
C ALA A 84 7.73 -4.86 -2.57
N ILE A 85 7.43 -4.19 -1.46
CA ILE A 85 7.09 -4.83 -0.18
C ILE A 85 5.67 -4.41 0.20
N ILE A 86 4.78 -5.37 0.30
CA ILE A 86 3.37 -5.17 0.63
C ILE A 86 3.08 -5.84 1.97
N PRO A 87 2.64 -5.10 2.99
CA PRO A 87 2.19 -5.68 4.26
C PRO A 87 1.04 -6.66 4.06
N MET A 88 1.04 -7.76 4.80
CA MET A 88 -0.07 -8.73 4.73
C MET A 88 -1.41 -8.12 5.09
N GLN A 89 -1.42 -7.12 5.98
CA GLN A 89 -2.63 -6.38 6.34
C GLN A 89 -3.32 -5.76 5.13
N ASP A 90 -2.54 -5.29 4.15
CA ASP A 90 -3.07 -4.68 2.94
C ASP A 90 -3.63 -5.73 1.98
N TYR A 91 -2.96 -6.89 1.83
CA TYR A 91 -3.52 -8.01 1.06
C TYR A 91 -4.81 -8.58 1.67
N LEU A 92 -4.92 -8.54 2.99
CA LEU A 92 -6.10 -8.96 3.75
C LEU A 92 -7.17 -7.87 3.85
N GLU A 93 -6.90 -6.67 3.33
CA GLU A 93 -7.78 -5.50 3.37
C GLU A 93 -8.25 -5.16 4.80
N LEU A 94 -7.33 -5.27 5.78
CA LEU A 94 -7.61 -4.97 7.19
C LEU A 94 -7.56 -3.47 7.46
N ASP A 95 -8.40 -3.01 8.36
CA ASP A 95 -8.47 -1.62 8.81
C ASP A 95 -7.38 -1.28 9.86
N SER A 96 -7.45 -0.08 10.44
CA SER A 96 -6.49 0.45 11.41
C SER A 96 -6.30 -0.44 12.66
N SER A 97 -7.22 -1.36 12.96
CA SER A 97 -7.08 -2.30 14.08
C SER A 97 -5.89 -3.27 13.89
N ALA A 98 -5.48 -3.48 12.65
CA ALA A 98 -4.32 -4.29 12.29
C ALA A 98 -3.02 -3.50 12.16
N ARG A 99 -2.98 -2.22 12.52
CA ARG A 99 -1.77 -1.39 12.51
C ARG A 99 -0.72 -1.96 13.43
N ILE A 100 0.55 -1.98 12.98
CA ILE A 100 1.67 -2.56 13.73
C ILE A 100 2.17 -1.60 14.80
N ASN A 101 2.44 -0.35 14.41
CA ASN A 101 3.01 0.65 15.28
C ASN A 101 2.36 2.02 15.08
N THR A 102 2.08 2.71 16.19
CA THR A 102 1.68 4.12 16.19
C THR A 102 2.80 4.92 16.84
N PRO A 103 3.56 5.72 16.06
CA PRO A 103 4.66 6.50 16.59
C PRO A 103 4.25 7.36 17.79
N SER A 104 5.17 7.54 18.73
CA SER A 104 4.97 8.34 19.95
C SER A 104 3.86 7.82 20.90
N THR A 105 3.51 6.54 20.82
CA THR A 105 2.57 5.89 21.74
C THR A 105 3.21 4.73 22.47
N LEU A 106 2.67 4.40 23.66
CA LEU A 106 3.11 3.28 24.47
C LEU A 106 1.99 2.23 24.58
N GLY A 107 2.37 0.98 24.76
CA GLY A 107 1.50 -0.10 25.26
C GLY A 107 0.99 -1.07 24.18
N CYS A 108 0.43 -0.63 23.06
CA CYS A 108 -0.26 -1.51 22.11
C CYS A 108 0.52 -1.83 20.83
N ASN A 109 1.72 -1.28 20.65
CA ASN A 109 2.54 -1.46 19.44
C ASN A 109 3.15 -2.87 19.36
N TRP A 110 3.36 -3.37 18.12
CA TRP A 110 4.05 -4.63 17.80
C TRP A 110 3.31 -5.89 18.29
N LYS A 111 2.02 -5.78 18.60
CA LYS A 111 1.21 -6.88 19.15
C LYS A 111 0.34 -7.58 18.10
N TRP A 112 0.07 -6.94 16.97
CA TRP A 112 -0.76 -7.54 15.94
C TRP A 112 -0.20 -8.89 15.49
N ARG A 113 -1.09 -9.86 15.33
CA ARG A 113 -0.78 -11.18 14.79
C ARG A 113 -1.84 -11.55 13.76
N MET A 114 -1.39 -12.08 12.64
CA MET A 114 -2.27 -12.59 11.61
C MET A 114 -3.04 -13.81 12.11
N ASP A 115 -4.33 -13.88 11.79
CA ASP A 115 -5.12 -15.09 12.05
C ASP A 115 -4.53 -16.28 11.27
N LYS A 116 -4.46 -17.45 11.91
CA LYS A 116 -3.90 -18.67 11.31
C LYS A 116 -4.63 -19.14 10.06
N ASN A 117 -5.91 -18.77 9.90
CA ASN A 117 -6.75 -19.12 8.76
C ASN A 117 -6.83 -18.01 7.70
N ALA A 118 -6.14 -16.88 7.89
CA ALA A 118 -6.20 -15.75 6.98
C ALA A 118 -5.54 -16.03 5.62
N LEU A 119 -4.61 -17.00 5.56
CA LEU A 119 -3.95 -17.42 4.32
C LEU A 119 -4.81 -18.46 3.59
N ASP A 120 -5.75 -17.99 2.80
CA ASP A 120 -6.60 -18.84 1.98
C ASP A 120 -5.98 -19.04 0.57
N PRO A 121 -6.13 -20.22 -0.03
CA PRO A 121 -5.64 -20.52 -1.39
C PRO A 121 -6.13 -19.54 -2.48
N LYS A 122 -7.30 -18.96 -2.32
CA LYS A 122 -7.85 -17.98 -3.28
C LYS A 122 -7.06 -16.66 -3.19
N LEU A 123 -6.72 -16.21 -1.98
CA LEU A 123 -5.87 -15.04 -1.77
C LEU A 123 -4.47 -15.28 -2.33
N ALA A 124 -3.84 -16.42 -2.01
CA ALA A 124 -2.54 -16.79 -2.54
C ALA A 124 -2.52 -16.79 -4.09
N LYS A 125 -3.54 -17.36 -4.73
CA LYS A 125 -3.70 -17.36 -6.19
C LYS A 125 -3.89 -15.94 -6.75
N LYS A 126 -4.62 -15.07 -6.04
CA LYS A 126 -4.82 -13.65 -6.44
C LYS A 126 -3.50 -12.89 -6.40
N ILE A 127 -2.72 -13.02 -5.31
CA ILE A 127 -1.40 -12.41 -5.14
C ILE A 127 -0.45 -12.90 -6.23
N TYR A 128 -0.34 -14.21 -6.44
CA TYR A 128 0.52 -14.81 -7.46
C TYR A 128 0.21 -14.30 -8.86
N LYS A 129 -1.07 -14.25 -9.25
CA LYS A 129 -1.48 -13.74 -10.57
C LYS A 129 -1.07 -12.28 -10.75
N MET A 130 -1.20 -11.45 -9.72
CA MET A 130 -0.82 -10.04 -9.78
C MET A 130 0.71 -9.88 -9.85
N ALA A 131 1.47 -10.61 -9.04
CA ALA A 131 2.93 -10.62 -9.08
C ALA A 131 3.46 -11.07 -10.44
N LYS A 132 2.90 -12.15 -11.00
CA LYS A 132 3.25 -12.68 -12.32
C LYS A 132 2.93 -11.68 -13.45
N LEU A 133 1.79 -10.96 -13.36
CA LEU A 133 1.40 -9.96 -14.37
C LEU A 133 2.47 -8.87 -14.52
N TYR A 134 3.14 -8.52 -13.45
CA TYR A 134 4.16 -7.46 -13.42
C TYR A 134 5.59 -8.00 -13.32
N ALA A 135 5.82 -9.26 -13.69
CA ALA A 135 7.14 -9.91 -13.70
C ALA A 135 7.88 -9.80 -12.36
N ARG A 136 7.14 -9.97 -11.23
CA ARG A 136 7.70 -9.98 -9.87
C ARG A 136 8.02 -11.39 -9.36
N VAL A 137 7.68 -12.41 -10.14
CA VAL A 137 7.99 -13.84 -9.93
C VAL A 137 8.27 -14.50 -11.27
#